data_708af3667bb7186c52a076418759f8c2
#
_entry.id   708af3667bb7186c52a076418759f8c2
#
_cell.length_a   1.000
_cell.length_b   1.000
_cell.length_c   1.000
_cell.angle_alpha   90.00
_cell.angle_beta   90.00
_cell.angle_gamma   90.00
#
_symmetry.space_group_name_H-M   'P 1'
#
loop_
_entity.id
_entity.type
_entity.pdbx_description
1 polymer ?
#
loop_
_entity_poly.entity_id
_entity_poly.type
_entity_poly.pdbx_seq_one_letter_code
_entity_poly.pdbx_strand_id
1 'polypeptide(L)'
;FEDYIEPKATLVNSLEYSGDINNYKIEIVINDWGMLKLLKNKENYFTLSLGTLLNKRKKDPRYIYKNGYEKNKELLSLNSLNSKKFREFLKNNNIERYEYESSGYKISIPEGKHSMHFPFYMTNSSQYCPLYAMCTTMDRGNQKLVKSCPKYCRDYVFLYPKHLKMIGKYNSLFGFDDTLLKDKDILEYYINNNIDRIVLNFF
;
A
#
# COMPACT_ATOMS: atom_id res chain seq x y z
N PHE A 1 21.32 -7.80 9.60
CA PHE A 1 19.91 -7.99 9.96
C PHE A 1 19.63 -7.47 11.38
N GLU A 2 20.57 -7.65 12.32
CA GLU A 2 20.49 -7.12 13.69
C GLU A 2 20.58 -5.59 13.72
N ASP A 3 21.45 -4.98 12.95
CA ASP A 3 21.62 -3.51 12.84
C ASP A 3 20.36 -2.78 12.34
N TYR A 4 19.41 -3.51 11.72
CA TYR A 4 18.13 -2.95 11.24
C TYR A 4 16.99 -3.08 12.25
N ILE A 5 17.16 -3.91 13.28
CA ILE A 5 16.11 -4.20 14.27
C ILE A 5 16.16 -3.19 15.44
N GLU A 6 17.33 -2.79 15.90
CA GLU A 6 17.47 -1.86 17.02
C GLU A 6 16.76 -0.51 16.86
N PRO A 7 16.89 0.22 15.73
CA PRO A 7 16.19 1.48 15.56
C PRO A 7 14.66 1.32 15.56
N LYS A 8 14.16 0.20 15.00
CA LYS A 8 12.73 -0.09 14.98
C LYS A 8 12.20 -0.47 16.37
N ALA A 9 12.97 -1.23 17.13
CA ALA A 9 12.61 -1.60 18.50
C ALA A 9 12.57 -0.36 19.41
N THR A 10 13.50 0.56 19.27
CA THR A 10 13.53 1.84 19.99
C THR A 10 12.29 2.68 19.67
N LEU A 11 11.90 2.77 18.38
CA LEU A 11 10.68 3.47 17.97
C LEU A 11 9.43 2.84 18.59
N VAL A 12 9.31 1.51 18.57
CA VAL A 12 8.19 0.80 19.18
C VAL A 12 8.08 1.09 20.66
N ASN A 13 9.18 1.04 21.40
CA ASN A 13 9.19 1.33 22.83
C ASN A 13 8.79 2.78 23.15
N SER A 14 9.20 3.75 22.33
CA SER A 14 8.77 5.14 22.49
C SER A 14 7.26 5.34 22.20
N LEU A 15 6.71 4.59 21.25
CA LEU A 15 5.27 4.59 20.97
C LEU A 15 4.46 3.94 22.10
N GLU A 16 4.97 2.87 22.72
CA GLU A 16 4.34 2.27 23.92
C GLU A 16 4.17 3.29 25.03
N TYR A 17 5.24 4.02 25.34
CA TYR A 17 5.18 5.08 26.36
C TYR A 17 4.15 6.15 26.05
N SER A 18 4.08 6.58 24.79
CA SER A 18 3.08 7.57 24.34
C SER A 18 1.64 7.04 24.41
N GLY A 19 1.44 5.74 24.16
CA GLY A 19 0.13 5.09 24.24
C GLY A 19 -0.40 4.97 25.66
N ASP A 20 0.50 4.75 26.62
CA ASP A 20 0.15 4.57 28.03
C ASP A 20 -0.36 5.87 28.69
N ILE A 21 0.19 7.01 28.29
CA ILE A 21 -0.15 8.33 28.87
C ILE A 21 -1.62 8.73 28.66
N ASN A 22 -2.24 8.28 27.57
CA ASN A 22 -3.56 8.75 27.15
C ASN A 22 -4.66 7.68 27.22
N ASN A 23 -4.38 6.50 27.68
CA ASN A 23 -5.30 5.34 27.67
C ASN A 23 -5.90 5.01 26.28
N TYR A 24 -5.27 5.49 25.19
CA TYR A 24 -5.63 5.22 23.80
C TYR A 24 -4.61 4.31 23.14
N LYS A 25 -5.10 3.27 22.47
CA LYS A 25 -4.23 2.43 21.65
C LYS A 25 -3.84 3.16 20.37
N ILE A 26 -2.55 3.13 20.05
CA ILE A 26 -2.02 3.67 18.80
C ILE A 26 -2.30 2.65 17.68
N GLU A 27 -2.90 3.10 16.57
CA GLU A 27 -3.05 2.25 15.38
C GLU A 27 -1.74 2.20 14.60
N ILE A 28 -1.21 0.99 14.37
CA ILE A 28 -0.01 0.76 13.58
C ILE A 28 -0.37 -0.01 12.31
N VAL A 29 -0.05 0.58 11.17
CA VAL A 29 -0.20 -0.05 9.85
C VAL A 29 1.04 -0.87 9.54
N ILE A 30 0.90 -2.19 9.45
CA ILE A 30 2.00 -3.10 9.15
C ILE A 30 2.10 -3.36 7.65
N ASN A 31 3.27 -3.13 7.09
CA ASN A 31 3.59 -3.38 5.68
C ASN A 31 4.69 -4.44 5.50
N ASP A 32 5.17 -5.04 6.57
CA ASP A 32 6.08 -6.19 6.59
C ASP A 32 5.83 -7.09 7.80
N TRP A 33 6.17 -8.37 7.66
CA TRP A 33 5.95 -9.37 8.70
C TRP A 33 6.96 -9.29 9.86
N GLY A 34 8.10 -8.62 9.65
CA GLY A 34 9.06 -8.34 10.72
C GLY A 34 8.47 -7.40 11.75
N MET A 35 7.74 -6.36 11.30
CA MET A 35 7.02 -5.45 12.21
C MET A 35 5.97 -6.20 13.03
N LEU A 36 5.20 -7.11 12.43
CA LEU A 36 4.25 -7.95 13.16
C LEU A 36 4.93 -8.73 14.29
N LYS A 37 6.12 -9.30 14.02
CA LYS A 37 6.89 -10.03 15.04
C LYS A 37 7.33 -9.13 16.20
N LEU A 38 7.74 -7.89 15.92
CA LEU A 38 8.14 -6.91 16.95
C LEU A 38 6.95 -6.45 17.82
N LEU A 39 5.75 -6.40 17.25
CA LEU A 39 4.54 -5.93 17.92
C LEU A 39 3.77 -7.04 18.64
N LYS A 40 4.21 -8.28 18.50
CA LYS A 40 3.57 -9.43 19.16
C LYS A 40 3.58 -9.25 20.69
N ASN A 41 2.45 -9.55 21.33
CA ASN A 41 2.22 -9.40 22.78
C ASN A 41 2.21 -7.93 23.28
N LYS A 42 1.92 -6.98 22.38
CA LYS A 42 1.84 -5.54 22.71
C LYS A 42 0.45 -4.96 22.46
N GLU A 43 -0.56 -5.82 22.51
CA GLU A 43 -1.96 -5.50 22.21
C GLU A 43 -2.58 -4.48 23.19
N ASN A 44 -1.94 -4.29 24.34
CA ASN A 44 -2.35 -3.28 25.31
C ASN A 44 -2.09 -1.85 24.79
N TYR A 45 -1.06 -1.67 23.98
CA TYR A 45 -0.61 -0.36 23.48
C TYR A 45 -1.06 -0.08 22.06
N PHE A 46 -1.24 -1.13 21.24
CA PHE A 46 -1.43 -1.00 19.80
C PHE A 46 -2.65 -1.73 19.30
N THR A 47 -3.28 -1.14 18.27
CA THR A 47 -4.16 -1.84 17.34
C THR A 47 -3.41 -2.00 16.01
N LEU A 48 -3.58 -3.16 15.36
CA LEU A 48 -2.85 -3.46 14.13
C LEU A 48 -3.78 -3.39 12.92
N SER A 49 -3.26 -2.74 11.87
CA SER A 49 -3.90 -2.70 10.55
C SER A 49 -2.99 -3.33 9.50
N LEU A 50 -3.56 -4.13 8.60
CA LEU A 50 -2.84 -4.68 7.46
C LEU A 50 -2.65 -3.60 6.40
N GLY A 51 -1.42 -3.23 6.12
CA GLY A 51 -1.12 -2.24 5.11
C GLY A 51 -1.24 -2.76 3.67
N THR A 52 -1.32 -1.84 2.74
CA THR A 52 -1.53 -2.10 1.31
C THR A 52 -0.46 -2.97 0.67
N LEU A 53 0.77 -2.99 1.21
CA LEU A 53 1.86 -3.83 0.70
C LEU A 53 1.68 -5.31 1.00
N LEU A 54 0.97 -5.65 2.06
CA LEU A 54 0.68 -7.04 2.45
C LEU A 54 -0.66 -7.54 1.88
N ASN A 55 -1.57 -6.63 1.50
CA ASN A 55 -2.79 -6.97 0.79
C ASN A 55 -2.53 -7.05 -0.71
N LYS A 56 -2.07 -8.21 -1.18
CA LYS A 56 -1.66 -8.42 -2.57
C LYS A 56 -2.85 -8.53 -3.50
N ARG A 57 -2.79 -7.80 -4.62
CA ARG A 57 -3.74 -7.89 -5.74
C ARG A 57 -3.10 -7.40 -7.04
N LYS A 58 -3.78 -7.59 -8.16
CA LYS A 58 -3.39 -6.99 -9.45
C LYS A 58 -3.76 -5.50 -9.44
N LYS A 59 -2.80 -4.63 -9.71
CA LYS A 59 -2.97 -3.16 -9.66
C LYS A 59 -2.38 -2.43 -10.87
N ASP A 60 -2.02 -3.13 -11.92
CA ASP A 60 -1.42 -2.50 -13.10
C ASP A 60 -2.51 -1.81 -13.94
N PRO A 61 -2.45 -0.48 -14.16
CA PRO A 61 -3.47 0.25 -14.93
C PRO A 61 -3.59 -0.23 -16.37
N ARG A 62 -2.57 -0.90 -16.91
CA ARG A 62 -2.58 -1.46 -18.25
C ARG A 62 -3.58 -2.62 -18.41
N TYR A 63 -4.03 -3.23 -17.31
CA TYR A 63 -5.03 -4.30 -17.41
C TYR A 63 -6.35 -3.85 -18.02
N ILE A 64 -6.77 -2.61 -17.76
CA ILE A 64 -8.00 -2.05 -18.31
C ILE A 64 -7.98 -1.99 -19.84
N TYR A 65 -6.80 -1.81 -20.43
CA TYR A 65 -6.60 -1.69 -21.88
C TYR A 65 -6.27 -3.00 -22.59
N LYS A 66 -6.17 -4.11 -21.85
CA LYS A 66 -5.83 -5.41 -22.43
C LYS A 66 -7.08 -6.13 -22.95
N ASN A 67 -6.93 -6.81 -24.08
CA ASN A 67 -7.93 -7.74 -24.56
C ASN A 67 -8.24 -8.79 -23.48
N GLY A 68 -9.51 -9.02 -23.22
CA GLY A 68 -9.94 -9.97 -22.19
C GLY A 68 -10.08 -9.38 -20.80
N TYR A 69 -9.94 -8.05 -20.62
CA TYR A 69 -10.21 -7.41 -19.33
C TYR A 69 -11.61 -7.75 -18.80
N GLU A 70 -12.65 -7.54 -19.61
CA GLU A 70 -14.04 -7.83 -19.21
C GLU A 70 -14.24 -9.31 -18.85
N LYS A 71 -13.62 -10.22 -19.59
CA LYS A 71 -13.69 -11.66 -19.32
C LYS A 71 -13.04 -12.05 -17.98
N ASN A 72 -12.05 -11.30 -17.52
CA ASN A 72 -11.29 -11.59 -16.31
C ASN A 72 -11.58 -10.62 -15.15
N LYS A 73 -12.59 -9.79 -15.27
CA LYS A 73 -12.90 -8.71 -14.32
C LYS A 73 -13.09 -9.22 -12.90
N GLU A 74 -13.82 -10.31 -12.71
CA GLU A 74 -14.01 -10.94 -11.42
C GLU A 74 -12.68 -11.39 -10.81
N LEU A 75 -11.84 -12.07 -11.59
CA LEU A 75 -10.51 -12.51 -11.11
C LEU A 75 -9.61 -11.33 -10.74
N LEU A 76 -9.68 -10.23 -11.49
CA LEU A 76 -8.90 -9.02 -11.20
C LEU A 76 -9.41 -8.26 -9.98
N SER A 77 -10.67 -8.46 -9.57
CA SER A 77 -11.22 -7.88 -8.35
C SER A 77 -10.69 -8.54 -7.07
N LEU A 78 -10.19 -9.77 -7.17
CA LEU A 78 -9.71 -10.54 -6.03
C LEU A 78 -8.40 -9.99 -5.44
N ASN A 79 -8.24 -10.21 -4.15
CA ASN A 79 -7.06 -9.83 -3.38
C ASN A 79 -6.73 -10.90 -2.32
N SER A 80 -5.64 -10.73 -1.58
CA SER A 80 -5.21 -11.70 -0.56
C SER A 80 -6.28 -11.97 0.49
N LEU A 81 -7.11 -10.99 0.82
CA LEU A 81 -8.15 -11.10 1.83
C LEU A 81 -9.35 -11.96 1.41
N ASN A 82 -9.47 -12.33 0.13
CA ASN A 82 -10.47 -13.29 -0.31
C ASN A 82 -10.12 -14.73 0.15
N SER A 83 -8.86 -14.98 0.53
CA SER A 83 -8.45 -16.27 1.12
C SER A 83 -8.92 -16.38 2.57
N LYS A 84 -9.75 -17.38 2.87
CA LYS A 84 -10.21 -17.69 4.25
C LYS A 84 -9.04 -17.94 5.20
N LYS A 85 -8.06 -18.75 4.77
CA LYS A 85 -6.86 -19.06 5.58
C LYS A 85 -6.05 -17.82 5.91
N PHE A 86 -5.94 -16.86 4.97
CA PHE A 86 -5.23 -15.63 5.22
C PHE A 86 -5.97 -14.74 6.22
N ARG A 87 -7.28 -14.62 6.13
CA ARG A 87 -8.08 -13.90 7.14
C ARG A 87 -8.00 -14.54 8.52
N GLU A 88 -8.02 -15.86 8.61
CA GLU A 88 -7.82 -16.58 9.87
C GLU A 88 -6.44 -16.29 10.47
N PHE A 89 -5.39 -16.29 9.65
CA PHE A 89 -4.04 -15.89 10.08
C PHE A 89 -4.01 -14.46 10.62
N LEU A 90 -4.64 -13.52 9.94
CA LEU A 90 -4.69 -12.12 10.39
C LEU A 90 -5.44 -11.98 11.71
N LYS A 91 -6.59 -12.62 11.84
CA LYS A 91 -7.38 -12.63 13.08
C LYS A 91 -6.59 -13.22 14.25
N ASN A 92 -5.87 -14.32 14.05
CA ASN A 92 -5.02 -14.93 15.07
C ASN A 92 -3.82 -14.06 15.50
N ASN A 93 -3.52 -13.00 14.73
CA ASN A 93 -2.52 -12.01 15.05
C ASN A 93 -3.13 -10.63 15.41
N ASN A 94 -4.40 -10.58 15.79
CA ASN A 94 -5.12 -9.37 16.21
C ASN A 94 -5.10 -8.24 15.17
N ILE A 95 -5.12 -8.60 13.86
CA ILE A 95 -5.21 -7.65 12.76
C ILE A 95 -6.65 -7.64 12.27
N GLU A 96 -7.39 -6.57 12.56
CA GLU A 96 -8.82 -6.47 12.30
C GLU A 96 -9.20 -5.40 11.27
N ARG A 97 -8.28 -4.51 10.93
CA ARG A 97 -8.45 -3.50 9.90
C ARG A 97 -7.53 -3.78 8.71
N TYR A 98 -8.03 -3.50 7.50
CA TYR A 98 -7.30 -3.81 6.27
C TYR A 98 -7.30 -2.61 5.34
N GLU A 99 -6.15 -2.29 4.78
CA GLU A 99 -5.99 -1.18 3.86
C GLU A 99 -6.04 -1.63 2.40
N TYR A 100 -6.73 -0.85 1.60
CA TYR A 100 -6.84 -0.99 0.15
C TYR A 100 -6.37 0.28 -0.54
N GLU A 101 -6.11 0.17 -1.83
CA GLU A 101 -5.85 1.31 -2.72
C GLU A 101 -6.85 1.26 -3.88
N SER A 102 -7.49 2.38 -4.20
CA SER A 102 -8.27 2.51 -5.43
C SER A 102 -7.38 2.33 -6.66
N SER A 103 -7.87 1.71 -7.71
CA SER A 103 -7.06 1.41 -8.92
C SER A 103 -7.86 1.34 -10.21
N GLY A 104 -8.96 2.08 -10.30
CA GLY A 104 -9.75 2.24 -11.52
C GLY A 104 -10.73 1.11 -11.81
N TYR A 105 -10.85 0.11 -10.93
CA TYR A 105 -11.87 -0.96 -11.03
C TYR A 105 -12.26 -1.48 -9.66
N LYS A 106 -13.49 -1.99 -9.57
CA LYS A 106 -14.06 -2.50 -8.31
C LYS A 106 -13.23 -3.64 -7.75
N ILE A 107 -13.06 -3.64 -6.43
CA ILE A 107 -12.32 -4.62 -5.66
C ILE A 107 -13.31 -5.40 -4.82
N SER A 108 -13.11 -6.69 -4.68
CA SER A 108 -13.87 -7.51 -3.73
C SER A 108 -13.42 -7.19 -2.30
N ILE A 109 -14.35 -6.73 -1.48
CA ILE A 109 -14.12 -6.37 -0.08
C ILE A 109 -14.81 -7.42 0.80
N PRO A 110 -14.08 -8.23 1.57
CA PRO A 110 -14.66 -9.14 2.55
C PRO A 110 -15.20 -8.37 3.78
N GLU A 111 -15.87 -9.06 4.67
CA GLU A 111 -16.28 -8.50 5.96
C GLU A 111 -15.08 -8.01 6.78
N GLY A 112 -15.26 -6.92 7.53
CA GLY A 112 -14.25 -6.33 8.40
C GLY A 112 -14.31 -4.80 8.43
N LYS A 113 -13.27 -4.18 8.98
CA LYS A 113 -13.06 -2.73 8.95
C LYS A 113 -12.02 -2.41 7.88
N HIS A 114 -12.31 -1.44 7.04
CA HIS A 114 -11.47 -1.20 5.87
C HIS A 114 -11.17 0.28 5.64
N SER A 115 -9.94 0.54 5.21
CA SER A 115 -9.51 1.87 4.76
C SER A 115 -9.22 1.82 3.26
N MET A 116 -9.64 2.85 2.52
CA MET A 116 -9.39 2.99 1.08
C MET A 116 -8.50 4.19 0.83
N HIS A 117 -7.30 3.94 0.30
CA HIS A 117 -6.35 4.97 -0.13
C HIS A 117 -6.61 5.40 -1.56
N PHE A 118 -6.53 6.68 -1.83
CA PHE A 118 -6.60 7.27 -3.16
C PHE A 118 -5.94 8.66 -3.17
N PRO A 119 -5.65 9.31 -4.28
CA PRO A 119 -5.82 8.82 -5.65
C PRO A 119 -4.64 8.00 -6.17
N PHE A 120 -3.56 7.86 -5.41
CA PHE A 120 -2.39 7.13 -5.86
C PHE A 120 -2.37 5.71 -5.30
N TYR A 121 -1.96 4.76 -6.15
CA TYR A 121 -1.75 3.38 -5.76
C TYR A 121 -0.43 2.85 -6.29
N MET A 122 0.29 2.09 -5.48
CA MET A 122 1.58 1.56 -5.86
C MET A 122 1.44 0.32 -6.73
N THR A 123 1.89 0.40 -7.98
CA THR A 123 1.84 -0.72 -8.94
C THR A 123 3.06 -1.63 -8.83
N ASN A 124 4.21 -1.05 -8.56
CA ASN A 124 5.48 -1.78 -8.47
C ASN A 124 6.48 -1.02 -7.58
N SER A 125 7.37 -1.77 -6.96
CA SER A 125 8.52 -1.27 -6.23
C SER A 125 9.75 -2.11 -6.61
N SER A 126 10.93 -1.50 -6.65
CA SER A 126 12.17 -2.14 -7.07
C SER A 126 13.30 -1.85 -6.08
N GLN A 127 14.27 -2.73 -6.03
CA GLN A 127 15.55 -2.48 -5.34
C GLN A 127 16.38 -1.41 -6.06
N TYR A 128 16.10 -1.20 -7.34
CA TYR A 128 16.76 -0.21 -8.18
C TYR A 128 15.86 1.02 -8.33
N CYS A 129 16.49 2.19 -8.44
CA CYS A 129 15.77 3.44 -8.65
C CYS A 129 15.79 3.82 -10.15
N PRO A 130 14.67 3.70 -10.88
CA PRO A 130 14.60 4.09 -12.29
C PRO A 130 14.91 5.58 -12.51
N LEU A 131 14.52 6.41 -11.55
CA LEU A 131 14.79 7.85 -11.60
C LEU A 131 16.30 8.13 -11.47
N TYR A 132 16.99 7.45 -10.55
CA TYR A 132 18.44 7.55 -10.44
C TYR A 132 19.12 7.14 -11.75
N ALA A 133 18.72 6.01 -12.33
CA ALA A 133 19.26 5.54 -13.59
C ALA A 133 19.09 6.58 -14.72
N MET A 134 17.88 7.14 -14.88
CA MET A 134 17.62 8.22 -15.85
C MET A 134 18.48 9.44 -15.61
N CYS A 135 18.57 9.93 -14.37
CA CYS A 135 19.31 11.17 -14.06
C CYS A 135 20.82 11.00 -14.20
N THR A 136 21.35 9.77 -14.09
CA THR A 136 22.81 9.54 -14.13
C THR A 136 23.29 8.98 -15.47
N THR A 137 22.49 8.19 -16.16
CA THR A 137 22.91 7.47 -17.38
C THR A 137 22.01 7.72 -18.59
N MET A 138 20.92 8.48 -18.42
CA MET A 138 19.86 8.69 -19.42
C MET A 138 19.21 7.40 -19.90
N ASP A 139 19.40 6.31 -19.16
CA ASP A 139 18.86 4.98 -19.45
C ASP A 139 18.27 4.37 -18.19
N ARG A 140 16.92 4.28 -18.13
CA ARG A 140 16.23 3.66 -17.00
C ARG A 140 16.46 2.16 -16.88
N GLY A 141 16.90 1.51 -17.95
CA GLY A 141 17.24 0.08 -17.98
C GLY A 141 18.58 -0.22 -17.31
N ASN A 142 19.41 0.80 -17.09
CA ASN A 142 20.71 0.67 -16.42
C ASN A 142 20.49 0.57 -14.89
N GLN A 143 19.99 -0.57 -14.46
CA GLN A 143 19.59 -0.81 -13.08
C GLN A 143 20.77 -1.28 -12.24
N LYS A 144 21.35 -0.36 -11.48
CA LYS A 144 22.40 -0.63 -10.50
C LYS A 144 21.94 -0.25 -9.10
N LEU A 145 22.44 -0.95 -8.09
CA LEU A 145 22.20 -0.57 -6.70
C LEU A 145 22.79 0.81 -6.43
N VAL A 146 21.96 1.67 -5.85
CA VAL A 146 22.36 3.04 -5.49
C VAL A 146 23.11 2.99 -4.16
N LYS A 147 24.43 3.15 -4.19
CA LYS A 147 25.27 3.19 -2.97
C LYS A 147 25.13 4.50 -2.21
N SER A 148 25.04 5.63 -2.94
CA SER A 148 24.80 6.95 -2.37
C SER A 148 23.71 7.63 -3.18
N CYS A 149 22.61 7.99 -2.56
CA CYS A 149 21.44 8.56 -3.23
C CYS A 149 21.46 10.08 -3.19
N PRO A 150 21.60 10.78 -4.34
CA PRO A 150 21.52 12.25 -4.41
C PRO A 150 20.11 12.81 -4.21
N LYS A 151 19.12 11.95 -4.01
CA LYS A 151 17.70 12.30 -3.77
C LYS A 151 17.04 13.07 -4.92
N TYR A 152 17.33 12.71 -6.16
CA TYR A 152 16.69 13.28 -7.36
C TYR A 152 15.15 13.29 -7.27
N CYS A 153 14.55 12.38 -6.51
CA CYS A 153 13.11 12.33 -6.30
C CYS A 153 12.53 13.51 -5.49
N ARG A 154 13.36 14.42 -4.97
CA ARG A 154 12.87 15.69 -4.40
C ARG A 154 12.38 16.63 -5.51
N ASP A 155 13.09 16.64 -6.64
CA ASP A 155 12.90 17.63 -7.70
C ASP A 155 12.28 17.03 -8.96
N TYR A 156 12.38 15.70 -9.14
CA TYR A 156 11.99 15.01 -10.37
C TYR A 156 11.04 13.87 -10.12
N VAL A 157 10.19 13.61 -11.11
CA VAL A 157 9.36 12.42 -11.25
C VAL A 157 9.55 11.84 -12.65
N PHE A 158 9.35 10.54 -12.79
CA PHE A 158 9.36 9.87 -14.08
C PHE A 158 7.94 9.78 -14.63
N LEU A 159 7.66 10.47 -15.76
CA LEU A 159 6.34 10.46 -16.36
C LEU A 159 6.19 9.32 -17.35
N TYR A 160 5.02 8.71 -17.34
CA TYR A 160 4.54 7.74 -18.32
C TYR A 160 3.57 8.40 -19.31
N PRO A 161 3.23 7.73 -20.44
CA PRO A 161 2.20 8.22 -21.34
C PRO A 161 0.89 8.54 -20.59
N LYS A 162 0.28 9.68 -20.90
CA LYS A 162 -0.88 10.23 -20.16
C LYS A 162 -2.04 9.24 -19.99
N HIS A 163 -2.29 8.40 -21.01
CA HIS A 163 -3.38 7.42 -20.96
C HIS A 163 -3.18 6.34 -19.87
N LEU A 164 -1.95 6.08 -19.44
CA LEU A 164 -1.66 5.13 -18.36
C LEU A 164 -1.86 5.73 -16.98
N LYS A 165 -1.91 7.05 -16.86
CA LYS A 165 -2.02 7.76 -15.58
C LYS A 165 -1.01 7.24 -14.54
N MET A 166 0.25 7.09 -14.94
CA MET A 166 1.32 6.56 -14.10
C MET A 166 2.44 7.57 -13.91
N ILE A 167 3.04 7.52 -12.74
CA ILE A 167 4.28 8.24 -12.42
C ILE A 167 5.27 7.31 -11.73
N GLY A 168 6.56 7.54 -11.98
CA GLY A 168 7.65 6.94 -11.22
C GLY A 168 8.21 7.94 -10.22
N LYS A 169 8.22 7.61 -8.94
CA LYS A 169 8.83 8.41 -7.89
C LYS A 169 9.50 7.50 -6.87
N TYR A 170 10.61 7.96 -6.30
CA TYR A 170 11.47 7.09 -5.50
C TYR A 170 11.93 5.88 -6.32
N ASN A 171 11.89 4.71 -5.77
CA ASN A 171 12.14 3.43 -6.45
C ASN A 171 10.83 2.71 -6.85
N SER A 172 9.72 3.43 -6.92
CA SER A 172 8.37 2.85 -7.09
C SER A 172 7.64 3.48 -8.27
N LEU A 173 6.69 2.72 -8.80
CA LEU A 173 5.73 3.17 -9.81
C LEU A 173 4.37 3.28 -9.18
N PHE A 174 3.71 4.40 -9.42
CA PHE A 174 2.38 4.70 -8.92
C PHE A 174 1.42 4.94 -10.07
N GLY A 175 0.25 4.34 -9.99
CA GLY A 175 -0.89 4.70 -10.80
C GLY A 175 -1.72 5.79 -10.11
N PHE A 176 -2.47 6.54 -10.89
CA PHE A 176 -3.39 7.56 -10.41
C PHE A 176 -4.83 7.15 -10.75
N ASP A 177 -5.67 7.11 -9.73
CA ASP A 177 -7.09 6.82 -9.86
C ASP A 177 -7.93 7.81 -9.07
N ASP A 178 -8.63 8.67 -9.77
CA ASP A 178 -9.53 9.67 -9.21
C ASP A 178 -11.02 9.26 -9.30
N THR A 179 -11.30 7.99 -9.55
CA THR A 179 -12.66 7.47 -9.75
C THR A 179 -13.55 7.72 -8.53
N LEU A 180 -13.03 7.57 -7.32
CA LEU A 180 -13.79 7.85 -6.10
C LEU A 180 -14.28 9.29 -5.98
N LEU A 181 -13.64 10.25 -6.67
CA LEU A 181 -14.06 11.65 -6.69
C LEU A 181 -15.08 11.95 -7.80
N LYS A 182 -15.18 11.10 -8.81
CA LYS A 182 -15.93 11.36 -10.05
C LYS A 182 -17.13 10.46 -10.24
N ASP A 183 -17.10 9.28 -9.65
CA ASP A 183 -18.10 8.24 -9.82
C ASP A 183 -18.74 7.92 -8.47
N LYS A 184 -19.97 8.46 -8.28
CA LYS A 184 -20.74 8.28 -7.06
C LYS A 184 -21.11 6.81 -6.82
N ASP A 185 -21.40 6.05 -7.86
CA ASP A 185 -21.81 4.65 -7.74
C ASP A 185 -20.66 3.77 -7.26
N ILE A 186 -19.43 4.11 -7.64
CA ILE A 186 -18.22 3.45 -7.13
C ILE A 186 -17.97 3.82 -5.67
N LEU A 187 -18.12 5.08 -5.31
CA LEU A 187 -17.99 5.50 -3.91
C LEU A 187 -19.03 4.82 -3.02
N GLU A 188 -20.31 4.84 -3.42
CA GLU A 188 -21.38 4.15 -2.71
C GLU A 188 -21.14 2.64 -2.61
N TYR A 189 -20.64 2.02 -3.69
CA TYR A 189 -20.25 0.61 -3.64
C TYR A 189 -19.26 0.32 -2.53
N TYR A 190 -18.21 1.11 -2.39
CA TYR A 190 -17.20 0.89 -1.35
C TYR A 190 -17.73 1.16 0.06
N ILE A 191 -18.51 2.23 0.25
CA ILE A 191 -19.12 2.54 1.55
C ILE A 191 -20.06 1.39 1.98
N ASN A 192 -20.89 0.90 1.06
CA ASN A 192 -21.82 -0.20 1.32
C ASN A 192 -21.12 -1.55 1.53
N ASN A 193 -19.83 -1.67 1.15
CA ASN A 193 -19.00 -2.84 1.36
C ASN A 193 -17.94 -2.62 2.46
N ASN A 194 -18.32 -1.91 3.53
CA ASN A 194 -17.52 -1.76 4.76
C ASN A 194 -16.22 -0.93 4.64
N ILE A 195 -16.07 -0.09 3.62
CA ILE A 195 -15.04 0.95 3.64
C ILE A 195 -15.55 2.08 4.57
N ASP A 196 -15.01 2.14 5.77
CA ASP A 196 -15.39 3.10 6.82
C ASP A 196 -14.37 4.23 6.99
N ARG A 197 -13.25 4.18 6.25
CA ARG A 197 -12.21 5.22 6.26
C ARG A 197 -11.70 5.49 4.84
N ILE A 198 -11.70 6.75 4.46
CA ILE A 198 -11.07 7.22 3.22
C ILE A 198 -9.75 7.91 3.57
N VAL A 199 -8.68 7.55 2.89
CA VAL A 199 -7.33 8.07 3.12
C VAL A 199 -6.82 8.76 1.86
N LEU A 200 -6.59 10.06 1.95
CA LEU A 200 -5.95 10.83 0.89
C LEU A 200 -4.44 10.65 0.96
N ASN A 201 -3.82 10.20 -0.13
CA ASN A 201 -2.38 10.10 -0.23
C ASN A 201 -1.83 11.11 -1.25
N PHE A 202 -0.72 11.72 -0.89
CA PHE A 202 -0.02 12.73 -1.69
C PHE A 202 1.47 12.37 -1.81
N PHE A 203 2.15 12.94 -2.81
CA PHE A 203 3.60 12.82 -2.98
C PHE A 203 4.33 14.11 -2.65
#